data_3818a8a9f0095976b8f7df2785f5bc7a
#
_entry.id   3818a8a9f0095976b8f7df2785f5bc7a
#
_cell.length_a   1.000
_cell.length_b   1.000
_cell.length_c   1.000
_cell.angle_alpha   90.00
_cell.angle_beta   90.00
_cell.angle_gamma   90.00
#
_symmetry.space_group_name_H-M   'P 1'
#
loop_
_entity.id
_entity.type
_entity.pdbx_description
1 polymer ?
#
loop_
_entity_poly.entity_id
_entity_poly.type
_entity_poly.pdbx_seq_one_letter_code
_entity_poly.pdbx_strand_id
1 'polypeptide(L)'
;MKIVFATGNVHKLREAQEILGEGYELVTPASLGITEEIPETGDTLEANSLQKAEYLRDRAGDALACFADDTGLEVDALGGAPGVYTARYAELVARREGHPDPTVNHDFAANMDTLLSELAKLGPDAPRTSRFRSVVTLIAGGSVYSFEGVMEGRIAESKAGCGGFGYDPVFIADDYPDLTVAEISEEAKNAISHRGKALRAMAEWLRAHPLVDLVTPSESAVRAD
;
A
#
# COMPACT_ATOMS: atom_id res chain seq x y z
N MET A 1 18.11 14.23 -3.82
CA MET A 1 16.91 15.04 -4.02
C MET A 1 15.83 14.59 -3.03
N LYS A 2 15.03 15.52 -2.44
CA LYS A 2 14.02 15.14 -1.43
C LYS A 2 12.70 14.74 -2.08
N ILE A 3 12.09 13.67 -1.54
CA ILE A 3 10.74 13.22 -1.91
C ILE A 3 9.95 13.02 -0.61
N VAL A 4 8.73 13.53 -0.54
CA VAL A 4 7.84 13.33 0.60
C VAL A 4 7.06 12.03 0.43
N PHE A 5 7.14 11.13 1.41
CA PHE A 5 6.35 9.91 1.43
C PHE A 5 5.20 10.01 2.43
N ALA A 6 3.97 9.84 1.97
CA ALA A 6 2.74 9.91 2.77
C ALA A 6 2.63 8.75 3.77
N THR A 7 3.56 8.64 4.68
CA THR A 7 3.55 7.57 5.69
C THR A 7 4.08 8.05 7.03
N GLY A 8 3.44 7.57 8.10
CA GLY A 8 3.98 7.61 9.46
C GLY A 8 4.66 6.30 9.87
N ASN A 9 4.65 5.28 8.97
CA ASN A 9 5.20 3.97 9.27
C ASN A 9 6.70 3.91 8.93
N VAL A 10 7.53 3.78 9.95
CA VAL A 10 9.01 3.74 9.84
C VAL A 10 9.49 2.55 9.00
N HIS A 11 8.80 1.41 9.05
CA HIS A 11 9.17 0.23 8.25
C HIS A 11 8.93 0.47 6.76
N LYS A 12 7.78 1.07 6.39
CA LYS A 12 7.50 1.48 5.01
C LYS A 12 8.53 2.48 4.48
N LEU A 13 8.88 3.47 5.32
CA LEU A 13 9.87 4.49 4.96
C LEU A 13 11.24 3.86 4.67
N ARG A 14 11.70 2.95 5.54
CA ARG A 14 12.98 2.26 5.38
C ARG A 14 13.00 1.40 4.13
N GLU A 15 11.97 0.57 3.92
CA GLU A 15 11.83 -0.27 2.71
C GLU A 15 11.89 0.59 1.43
N ALA A 16 11.14 1.68 1.40
CA ALA A 16 11.13 2.59 0.25
C ALA A 16 12.50 3.27 0.04
N GLN A 17 13.18 3.70 1.10
CA GLN A 17 14.50 4.30 1.03
C GLN A 17 15.55 3.31 0.50
N GLU A 18 15.51 2.05 0.94
CA GLU A 18 16.40 0.99 0.45
C GLU A 18 16.19 0.72 -1.06
N ILE A 19 14.94 0.72 -1.52
CA ILE A 19 14.60 0.48 -2.93
C ILE A 19 14.97 1.68 -3.83
N LEU A 20 14.71 2.92 -3.40
CA LEU A 20 15.04 4.10 -4.18
C LEU A 20 16.54 4.41 -4.19
N GLY A 21 17.28 4.00 -3.15
CA GLY A 21 18.71 4.18 -3.03
C GLY A 21 19.12 5.58 -2.61
N GLU A 22 20.44 5.84 -2.62
CA GLU A 22 21.05 7.08 -2.09
C GLU A 22 20.77 8.33 -2.93
N GLY A 23 20.29 8.20 -4.15
CA GLY A 23 19.95 9.33 -5.02
C GLY A 23 18.79 10.19 -4.53
N TYR A 24 17.96 9.62 -3.65
CA TYR A 24 16.77 10.26 -3.10
C TYR A 24 16.78 10.20 -1.57
N GLU A 25 16.42 11.31 -0.93
CA GLU A 25 16.18 11.41 0.51
C GLU A 25 14.68 11.40 0.75
N LEU A 26 14.16 10.32 1.34
CA LEU A 26 12.76 10.25 1.69
C LEU A 26 12.51 10.96 3.02
N VAL A 27 11.51 11.82 3.03
CA VAL A 27 11.09 12.56 4.23
C VAL A 27 9.62 12.27 4.54
N THR A 28 9.28 12.31 5.83
CA THR A 28 7.90 12.11 6.29
C THR A 28 7.13 13.43 6.30
N PRO A 29 5.78 13.41 6.24
CA PRO A 29 4.95 14.60 6.42
C PRO A 29 5.27 15.33 7.74
N ALA A 30 5.46 14.58 8.83
CA ALA A 30 5.79 15.15 10.14
C ALA A 30 7.09 15.97 10.13
N SER A 31 8.09 15.59 9.33
CA SER A 31 9.34 16.36 9.19
C SER A 31 9.15 17.73 8.51
N LEU A 32 8.02 17.92 7.84
CA LEU A 32 7.60 19.18 7.20
C LEU A 32 6.53 19.93 8.03
N GLY A 33 6.25 19.47 9.25
CA GLY A 33 5.22 20.06 10.12
C GLY A 33 3.78 19.67 9.74
N ILE A 34 3.59 18.70 8.86
CA ILE A 34 2.28 18.16 8.48
C ILE A 34 1.99 17.00 9.43
N THR A 35 1.13 17.24 10.43
CA THR A 35 0.84 16.31 11.54
C THR A 35 -0.60 15.81 11.54
N GLU A 36 -1.45 16.37 10.68
CA GLU A 36 -2.83 15.97 10.54
C GLU A 36 -2.93 14.57 9.91
N GLU A 37 -4.01 13.88 10.24
CA GLU A 37 -4.32 12.60 9.60
C GLU A 37 -4.62 12.80 8.12
N ILE A 38 -3.95 12.01 7.28
CA ILE A 38 -4.15 12.06 5.83
C ILE A 38 -5.43 11.27 5.51
N PRO A 39 -6.42 11.87 4.82
CA PRO A 39 -7.68 11.20 4.57
C PRO A 39 -7.54 10.02 3.60
N GLU A 40 -8.33 8.97 3.86
CA GLU A 40 -8.48 7.79 3.02
C GLU A 40 -9.98 7.49 2.86
N THR A 41 -10.63 8.17 1.92
CA THR A 41 -12.09 8.10 1.72
C THR A 41 -12.48 7.54 0.36
N GLY A 42 -11.50 7.14 -0.44
CA GLY A 42 -11.72 6.55 -1.76
C GLY A 42 -12.24 5.11 -1.70
N ASP A 43 -12.95 4.71 -2.74
CA ASP A 43 -13.50 3.36 -2.88
C ASP A 43 -12.53 2.39 -3.57
N THR A 44 -11.37 2.87 -4.03
CA THR A 44 -10.31 2.08 -4.66
C THR A 44 -8.93 2.43 -4.10
N LEU A 45 -7.97 1.51 -4.26
CA LEU A 45 -6.57 1.75 -3.87
C LEU A 45 -5.96 2.93 -4.63
N GLU A 46 -6.30 3.06 -5.91
CA GLU A 46 -5.89 4.18 -6.76
C GLU A 46 -6.40 5.51 -6.22
N ALA A 47 -7.68 5.57 -5.86
CA ALA A 47 -8.30 6.79 -5.34
C ALA A 47 -7.67 7.20 -4.00
N ASN A 48 -7.44 6.25 -3.09
CA ASN A 48 -6.80 6.53 -1.81
C ASN A 48 -5.33 6.94 -1.97
N SER A 49 -4.57 6.23 -2.81
CA SER A 49 -3.17 6.56 -3.09
C SER A 49 -3.05 7.97 -3.69
N LEU A 50 -3.91 8.31 -4.67
CA LEU A 50 -3.96 9.64 -5.28
C LEU A 50 -4.35 10.70 -4.24
N GLN A 51 -5.43 10.48 -3.48
CA GLN A 51 -5.90 11.41 -2.45
C GLN A 51 -4.79 11.74 -1.43
N LYS A 52 -4.05 10.73 -0.98
CA LYS A 52 -2.91 10.91 -0.06
C LYS A 52 -1.79 11.72 -0.69
N ALA A 53 -1.44 11.45 -1.93
CA ALA A 53 -0.38 12.16 -2.65
C ALA A 53 -0.77 13.63 -2.91
N GLU A 54 -2.01 13.89 -3.32
CA GLU A 54 -2.54 15.26 -3.51
C GLU A 54 -2.58 16.04 -2.21
N TYR A 55 -3.05 15.41 -1.12
CA TYR A 55 -3.08 16.02 0.21
C TYR A 55 -1.68 16.52 0.63
N LEU A 56 -0.63 15.74 0.35
CA LEU A 56 0.74 16.14 0.63
C LEU A 56 1.22 17.25 -0.28
N ARG A 57 0.99 17.16 -1.59
CA ARG A 57 1.39 18.19 -2.55
C ARG A 57 0.81 19.55 -2.14
N ASP A 58 -0.47 19.59 -1.79
CA ASP A 58 -1.16 20.84 -1.42
C ASP A 58 -0.56 21.51 -0.18
N ARG A 59 0.12 20.74 0.68
CA ARG A 59 0.77 21.23 1.92
C ARG A 59 2.26 21.43 1.80
N ALA A 60 2.95 20.57 1.08
CA ALA A 60 4.39 20.62 0.89
C ALA A 60 4.80 21.61 -0.23
N GLY A 61 3.86 21.98 -1.12
CA GLY A 61 4.10 22.83 -2.28
C GLY A 61 4.65 22.07 -3.49
N ASP A 62 4.44 22.62 -4.68
CA ASP A 62 4.82 22.01 -5.97
C ASP A 62 6.32 21.85 -6.20
N ALA A 63 7.16 22.47 -5.35
CA ALA A 63 8.62 22.36 -5.43
C ALA A 63 9.16 21.00 -4.94
N LEU A 64 8.33 20.19 -4.28
CA LEU A 64 8.70 18.86 -3.79
C LEU A 64 7.89 17.80 -4.51
N ALA A 65 8.56 16.72 -4.93
CA ALA A 65 7.88 15.52 -5.33
C ALA A 65 7.27 14.83 -4.10
N CYS A 66 6.04 14.33 -4.24
CA CYS A 66 5.33 13.63 -3.18
C CYS A 66 4.84 12.29 -3.71
N PHE A 67 4.90 11.24 -2.89
CA PHE A 67 4.23 9.99 -3.23
C PHE A 67 3.51 9.38 -2.04
N ALA A 68 2.53 8.55 -2.35
CA ALA A 68 1.76 7.77 -1.39
C ALA A 68 1.61 6.33 -1.87
N ASP A 69 1.44 5.39 -0.95
CA ASP A 69 1.02 4.03 -1.25
C ASP A 69 -0.36 3.74 -0.64
N ASP A 70 -1.17 2.98 -1.35
CA ASP A 70 -2.31 2.28 -0.76
C ASP A 70 -2.23 0.79 -1.07
N THR A 71 -2.67 -0.05 -0.12
CA THR A 71 -2.47 -1.49 -0.20
C THR A 71 -3.72 -2.23 0.28
N GLY A 72 -4.15 -3.21 -0.50
CA GLY A 72 -5.28 -4.07 -0.17
C GLY A 72 -5.02 -5.54 -0.42
N LEU A 73 -5.67 -6.38 0.38
CA LEU A 73 -5.88 -7.79 0.11
C LEU A 73 -7.19 -7.93 -0.65
N GLU A 74 -7.16 -8.57 -1.81
CA GLU A 74 -8.34 -8.84 -2.64
C GLU A 74 -8.55 -10.35 -2.72
N VAL A 75 -9.76 -10.83 -2.34
CA VAL A 75 -10.12 -12.24 -2.38
C VAL A 75 -11.25 -12.46 -3.37
N ASP A 76 -11.01 -13.29 -4.38
CA ASP A 76 -11.91 -13.43 -5.53
C ASP A 76 -13.32 -13.92 -5.10
N ALA A 77 -13.41 -14.92 -4.22
CA ALA A 77 -14.67 -15.45 -3.72
C ALA A 77 -15.49 -14.43 -2.90
N LEU A 78 -14.84 -13.37 -2.41
CA LEU A 78 -15.49 -12.30 -1.65
C LEU A 78 -15.71 -11.04 -2.50
N GLY A 79 -15.61 -11.15 -3.84
CA GLY A 79 -15.80 -10.04 -4.77
C GLY A 79 -14.74 -8.95 -4.63
N GLY A 80 -13.51 -9.31 -4.25
CA GLY A 80 -12.40 -8.40 -4.03
C GLY A 80 -12.29 -7.85 -2.60
N ALA A 81 -13.22 -8.21 -1.70
CA ALA A 81 -13.05 -7.85 -0.29
C ALA A 81 -11.89 -8.62 0.35
N PRO A 82 -11.19 -8.04 1.34
CA PRO A 82 -11.37 -6.73 2.02
C PRO A 82 -11.10 -5.47 1.17
N GLY A 83 -10.20 -5.52 0.16
CA GLY A 83 -9.86 -4.37 -0.68
C GLY A 83 -9.33 -3.18 0.14
N VAL A 84 -9.90 -2.00 -0.05
CA VAL A 84 -9.56 -0.77 0.72
C VAL A 84 -9.83 -0.88 2.23
N TYR A 85 -10.60 -1.88 2.65
CA TYR A 85 -10.90 -2.13 4.07
C TYR A 85 -9.95 -3.13 4.72
N THR A 86 -8.84 -3.47 4.09
CA THR A 86 -7.89 -4.49 4.58
C THR A 86 -7.47 -4.26 6.03
N ALA A 87 -7.22 -3.03 6.44
CA ALA A 87 -6.82 -2.71 7.83
C ALA A 87 -7.98 -2.73 8.85
N ARG A 88 -9.24 -2.74 8.39
CA ARG A 88 -10.45 -2.60 9.21
C ARG A 88 -11.60 -3.53 8.75
N TYR A 89 -11.24 -4.71 8.26
CA TYR A 89 -12.22 -5.63 7.68
C TYR A 89 -13.23 -6.17 8.71
N ALA A 90 -12.76 -6.46 9.92
CA ALA A 90 -13.63 -6.88 11.01
C ALA A 90 -14.67 -5.81 11.37
N GLU A 91 -14.27 -4.54 11.41
CA GLU A 91 -15.18 -3.40 11.61
C GLU A 91 -16.25 -3.34 10.50
N LEU A 92 -15.81 -3.44 9.23
CA LEU A 92 -16.73 -3.41 8.09
C LEU A 92 -17.79 -4.50 8.19
N VAL A 93 -17.38 -5.73 8.49
CA VAL A 93 -18.30 -6.88 8.58
C VAL A 93 -19.24 -6.73 9.79
N ALA A 94 -18.71 -6.32 10.95
CA ALA A 94 -19.54 -6.08 12.14
C ALA A 94 -20.63 -5.04 11.89
N ARG A 95 -20.29 -3.92 11.24
CA ARG A 95 -21.26 -2.89 10.84
C ARG A 95 -22.31 -3.42 9.87
N ARG A 96 -21.90 -4.22 8.88
CA ARG A 96 -22.82 -4.85 7.91
C ARG A 96 -23.81 -5.79 8.60
N GLU A 97 -23.38 -6.50 9.64
CA GLU A 97 -24.20 -7.44 10.41
C GLU A 97 -25.01 -6.76 11.54
N GLY A 98 -24.88 -5.44 11.71
CA GLY A 98 -25.62 -4.67 12.72
C GLY A 98 -25.10 -4.85 14.14
N HIS A 99 -23.87 -5.32 14.32
CA HIS A 99 -23.23 -5.44 15.61
C HIS A 99 -22.49 -4.15 15.98
N PRO A 100 -22.43 -3.76 17.28
CA PRO A 100 -21.54 -2.70 17.72
C PRO A 100 -20.11 -3.12 17.43
N ASP A 101 -19.35 -2.20 16.86
CA ASP A 101 -17.97 -2.44 16.53
C ASP A 101 -17.06 -2.41 17.78
N PRO A 102 -16.52 -3.54 18.22
CA PRO A 102 -15.58 -3.62 19.31
C PRO A 102 -14.12 -3.53 18.84
N THR A 103 -13.89 -3.51 17.51
CA THR A 103 -12.53 -3.63 16.95
C THR A 103 -11.88 -2.26 16.79
N VAL A 104 -10.59 -2.22 17.12
CA VAL A 104 -9.73 -1.07 16.86
C VAL A 104 -9.18 -1.20 15.44
N ASN A 105 -9.08 -0.08 14.72
CA ASN A 105 -8.39 -0.04 13.45
C ASN A 105 -7.01 -0.71 13.57
N HIS A 106 -6.66 -1.56 12.59
CA HIS A 106 -5.44 -2.40 12.60
C HIS A 106 -5.44 -3.56 13.62
N ASP A 107 -6.59 -4.04 14.09
CA ASP A 107 -6.67 -5.34 14.76
C ASP A 107 -6.58 -6.47 13.72
N PHE A 108 -5.35 -6.81 13.35
CA PHE A 108 -5.09 -7.83 12.33
C PHE A 108 -5.53 -9.22 12.76
N ALA A 109 -5.55 -9.54 14.05
CA ALA A 109 -6.05 -10.82 14.54
C ALA A 109 -7.55 -10.96 14.25
N ALA A 110 -8.35 -9.95 14.62
CA ALA A 110 -9.77 -9.89 14.32
C ALA A 110 -10.05 -9.86 12.81
N ASN A 111 -9.27 -9.12 12.04
CA ASN A 111 -9.41 -9.04 10.58
C ASN A 111 -9.17 -10.41 9.92
N MET A 112 -8.14 -11.16 10.32
CA MET A 112 -7.88 -12.52 9.82
C MET A 112 -8.99 -13.50 10.20
N ASP A 113 -9.45 -13.48 11.45
CA ASP A 113 -10.54 -14.35 11.92
C ASP A 113 -11.84 -14.06 11.15
N THR A 114 -12.13 -12.80 10.91
CA THR A 114 -13.26 -12.38 10.09
C THR A 114 -13.13 -12.89 8.66
N LEU A 115 -11.96 -12.74 8.03
CA LEU A 115 -11.72 -13.22 6.67
C LEU A 115 -11.94 -14.73 6.55
N LEU A 116 -11.38 -15.52 7.47
CA LEU A 116 -11.56 -16.96 7.48
C LEU A 116 -13.02 -17.35 7.71
N SER A 117 -13.74 -16.64 8.58
CA SER A 117 -15.16 -16.83 8.83
C SER A 117 -16.02 -16.53 7.61
N GLU A 118 -15.78 -15.42 6.92
CA GLU A 118 -16.50 -15.04 5.70
C GLU A 118 -16.30 -16.09 4.58
N LEU A 119 -15.07 -16.56 4.40
CA LEU A 119 -14.79 -17.65 3.45
C LEU A 119 -15.48 -18.96 3.84
N ALA A 120 -15.51 -19.31 5.14
CA ALA A 120 -16.17 -20.51 5.61
C ALA A 120 -17.69 -20.50 5.35
N LYS A 121 -18.34 -19.33 5.36
CA LYS A 121 -19.78 -19.17 5.02
C LYS A 121 -20.08 -19.56 3.58
N LEU A 122 -19.11 -19.49 2.67
CA LEU A 122 -19.27 -19.85 1.26
C LEU A 122 -19.18 -21.37 0.99
N GLY A 123 -18.76 -22.15 2.00
CA GLY A 123 -18.62 -23.60 1.90
C GLY A 123 -17.18 -24.05 1.57
N PRO A 124 -16.93 -25.38 1.69
CA PRO A 124 -15.59 -25.94 1.59
C PRO A 124 -14.96 -25.85 0.17
N ASP A 125 -15.79 -25.75 -0.87
CA ASP A 125 -15.35 -25.69 -2.26
C ASP A 125 -15.15 -24.25 -2.76
N ALA A 126 -15.31 -23.23 -1.90
CA ALA A 126 -15.13 -21.84 -2.28
C ALA A 126 -13.67 -21.58 -2.72
N PRO A 127 -13.45 -20.92 -3.87
CA PRO A 127 -12.11 -20.60 -4.30
C PRO A 127 -11.44 -19.64 -3.29
N ARG A 128 -10.17 -19.92 -3.02
CA ARG A 128 -9.39 -19.12 -2.06
C ARG A 128 -8.35 -18.22 -2.75
N THR A 129 -8.41 -18.14 -4.08
CA THR A 129 -7.53 -17.27 -4.88
C THR A 129 -7.65 -15.84 -4.43
N SER A 130 -6.52 -15.20 -4.29
CA SER A 130 -6.42 -13.85 -3.74
C SER A 130 -5.11 -13.20 -4.13
N ARG A 131 -5.03 -11.89 -3.97
CA ARG A 131 -3.79 -11.14 -4.18
C ARG A 131 -3.65 -10.03 -3.17
N PHE A 132 -2.41 -9.72 -2.85
CA PHE A 132 -2.08 -8.40 -2.33
C PHE A 132 -1.74 -7.47 -3.47
N ARG A 133 -2.33 -6.29 -3.45
CA ARG A 133 -2.09 -5.23 -4.43
C ARG A 133 -1.67 -3.95 -3.74
N SER A 134 -0.64 -3.28 -4.26
CA SER A 134 -0.21 -1.96 -3.81
C SER A 134 -0.18 -1.01 -4.98
N VAL A 135 -0.78 0.15 -4.81
CA VAL A 135 -0.75 1.26 -5.76
C VAL A 135 0.08 2.38 -5.16
N VAL A 136 1.12 2.80 -5.86
CA VAL A 136 1.96 3.95 -5.51
C VAL A 136 1.66 5.08 -6.48
N THR A 137 1.24 6.23 -5.96
CA THR A 137 1.02 7.45 -6.74
C THR A 137 2.11 8.45 -6.44
N LEU A 138 2.86 8.86 -7.46
CA LEU A 138 3.87 9.91 -7.43
C LEU A 138 3.31 11.17 -8.09
N ILE A 139 3.46 12.31 -7.43
CA ILE A 139 3.22 13.64 -8.01
C ILE A 139 4.54 14.38 -8.10
N ALA A 140 4.93 14.78 -9.30
CA ALA A 140 6.17 15.51 -9.57
C ALA A 140 5.96 16.47 -10.74
N GLY A 141 6.40 17.73 -10.60
CA GLY A 141 6.26 18.76 -11.63
C GLY A 141 4.82 19.00 -12.10
N GLY A 142 3.84 18.85 -11.20
CA GLY A 142 2.42 18.99 -11.51
C GLY A 142 1.79 17.80 -12.24
N SER A 143 2.56 16.74 -12.55
CA SER A 143 2.07 15.53 -13.21
C SER A 143 1.92 14.38 -12.21
N VAL A 144 0.95 13.49 -12.48
CA VAL A 144 0.62 12.32 -11.65
C VAL A 144 1.07 11.05 -12.38
N TYR A 145 1.78 10.19 -11.66
CA TYR A 145 2.26 8.91 -12.15
C TYR A 145 1.83 7.81 -11.17
N SER A 146 1.40 6.66 -11.69
CA SER A 146 0.93 5.54 -10.89
C SER A 146 1.74 4.28 -11.19
N PHE A 147 2.09 3.54 -10.14
CA PHE A 147 2.85 2.30 -10.21
C PHE A 147 2.14 1.25 -9.38
N GLU A 148 2.04 0.05 -9.92
CA GLU A 148 1.34 -1.04 -9.27
C GLU A 148 2.28 -2.21 -9.01
N GLY A 149 2.04 -2.92 -7.92
CA GLY A 149 2.68 -4.20 -7.64
C GLY A 149 1.69 -5.18 -7.07
N VAL A 150 1.76 -6.42 -7.56
CA VAL A 150 0.84 -7.50 -7.19
C VAL A 150 1.63 -8.70 -6.69
N MET A 151 1.14 -9.32 -5.62
CA MET A 151 1.59 -10.61 -5.12
C MET A 151 0.39 -11.55 -5.15
N GLU A 152 0.35 -12.42 -6.15
CA GLU A 152 -0.70 -13.42 -6.32
C GLU A 152 -0.54 -14.55 -5.31
N GLY A 153 -1.65 -15.20 -4.96
CA GLY A 153 -1.66 -16.29 -4.02
C GLY A 153 -3.06 -16.75 -3.63
N ARG A 154 -3.16 -17.33 -2.45
CA ARG A 154 -4.43 -17.83 -1.89
C ARG A 154 -4.49 -17.67 -0.39
N ILE A 155 -5.70 -17.69 0.16
CA ILE A 155 -5.93 -17.70 1.61
C ILE A 155 -5.83 -19.15 2.14
N ALA A 156 -5.02 -19.35 3.15
CA ALA A 156 -4.89 -20.62 3.87
C ALA A 156 -6.21 -20.97 4.62
N GLU A 157 -6.38 -22.23 4.97
CA GLU A 157 -7.55 -22.67 5.75
C GLU A 157 -7.45 -22.24 7.22
N SER A 158 -6.24 -22.09 7.72
CA SER A 158 -5.94 -21.68 9.10
C SER A 158 -4.66 -20.85 9.15
N LYS A 159 -4.48 -20.13 10.27
CA LYS A 159 -3.27 -19.36 10.53
C LYS A 159 -2.06 -20.29 10.70
N ALA A 160 -0.93 -19.94 10.08
CA ALA A 160 0.36 -20.61 10.25
C ALA A 160 1.50 -19.59 10.30
N GLY A 161 2.59 -19.92 10.99
CA GLY A 161 3.72 -19.01 11.20
C GLY A 161 3.47 -17.94 12.25
N CYS A 162 4.53 -17.21 12.58
CA CYS A 162 4.51 -16.13 13.57
C CYS A 162 5.29 -14.89 13.12
N GLY A 163 5.82 -14.90 11.91
CA GLY A 163 6.55 -13.78 11.32
C GLY A 163 5.60 -12.78 10.64
N GLY A 164 6.18 -11.66 10.19
CA GLY A 164 5.48 -10.67 9.39
C GLY A 164 4.43 -9.84 10.15
N PHE A 165 3.44 -9.35 9.42
CA PHE A 165 2.35 -8.54 9.97
C PHE A 165 1.07 -8.70 9.12
N GLY A 166 -0.06 -8.20 9.62
CA GLY A 166 -1.31 -8.19 8.87
C GLY A 166 -1.84 -9.59 8.62
N TYR A 167 -2.07 -9.91 7.37
CA TYR A 167 -2.62 -11.19 6.93
C TYR A 167 -1.55 -12.23 6.56
N ASP A 168 -0.28 -11.98 6.82
CA ASP A 168 0.81 -12.91 6.50
C ASP A 168 0.58 -14.33 7.01
N PRO A 169 0.02 -14.56 8.23
CA PRO A 169 -0.27 -15.91 8.72
C PRO A 169 -1.36 -16.68 7.97
N VAL A 170 -2.13 -16.01 7.13
CA VAL A 170 -3.21 -16.64 6.35
C VAL A 170 -3.03 -16.51 4.84
N PHE A 171 -1.99 -15.87 4.37
CA PHE A 171 -1.72 -15.70 2.95
C PHE A 171 -0.57 -16.58 2.48
N ILE A 172 -0.80 -17.38 1.45
CA ILE A 172 0.17 -18.24 0.78
C ILE A 172 0.44 -17.63 -0.59
N ALA A 173 1.64 -17.11 -0.80
CA ALA A 173 2.04 -16.56 -2.10
C ALA A 173 2.32 -17.69 -3.11
N ASP A 174 2.03 -17.47 -4.39
CA ASP A 174 2.27 -18.45 -5.43
C ASP A 174 3.76 -18.80 -5.58
N ASP A 175 4.65 -17.86 -5.23
CA ASP A 175 6.11 -18.07 -5.20
C ASP A 175 6.54 -19.10 -4.12
N TYR A 176 5.73 -19.32 -3.06
CA TYR A 176 5.98 -20.23 -1.93
C TYR A 176 4.72 -21.04 -1.60
N PRO A 177 4.32 -21.99 -2.45
CA PRO A 177 2.98 -22.60 -2.42
C PRO A 177 2.68 -23.47 -1.19
N ASP A 178 3.70 -23.83 -0.41
CA ASP A 178 3.58 -24.70 0.76
C ASP A 178 3.66 -23.97 2.11
N LEU A 179 3.94 -22.66 2.08
CA LEU A 179 4.18 -21.85 3.28
C LEU A 179 3.33 -20.58 3.25
N THR A 180 2.85 -20.16 4.40
CA THR A 180 2.31 -18.80 4.53
C THR A 180 3.43 -17.78 4.50
N VAL A 181 3.10 -16.53 4.18
CA VAL A 181 4.08 -15.43 4.20
C VAL A 181 4.69 -15.22 5.59
N ALA A 182 4.00 -15.62 6.67
CA ALA A 182 4.52 -15.59 8.03
C ALA A 182 5.57 -16.69 8.33
N GLU A 183 5.75 -17.65 7.44
CA GLU A 183 6.71 -18.77 7.61
C GLU A 183 7.98 -18.61 6.74
N ILE A 184 8.00 -17.67 5.81
CA ILE A 184 9.17 -17.35 4.98
C ILE A 184 10.03 -16.25 5.62
N SER A 185 11.30 -16.13 5.20
CA SER A 185 12.18 -15.08 5.70
C SER A 185 11.75 -13.68 5.24
N GLU A 186 12.17 -12.65 5.97
CA GLU A 186 11.87 -11.26 5.60
C GLU A 186 12.46 -10.91 4.22
N GLU A 187 13.66 -11.41 3.91
CA GLU A 187 14.31 -11.22 2.61
C GLU A 187 13.49 -11.85 1.47
N ALA A 188 13.00 -13.09 1.68
CA ALA A 188 12.18 -13.79 0.71
C ALA A 188 10.86 -13.04 0.48
N LYS A 189 10.20 -12.59 1.55
CA LYS A 189 9.00 -11.77 1.49
C LYS A 189 9.23 -10.46 0.74
N ASN A 190 10.31 -9.71 1.06
CA ASN A 190 10.62 -8.43 0.42
C ASN A 190 10.89 -8.58 -1.09
N ALA A 191 11.48 -9.71 -1.51
CA ALA A 191 11.73 -9.99 -2.93
C ALA A 191 10.44 -10.10 -3.76
N ILE A 192 9.38 -10.70 -3.20
CA ILE A 192 8.11 -10.97 -3.88
C ILE A 192 7.02 -9.95 -3.56
N SER A 193 7.20 -9.09 -2.55
CA SER A 193 6.14 -8.24 -2.01
C SER A 193 5.54 -7.30 -3.05
N HIS A 194 4.22 -7.14 -2.98
CA HIS A 194 3.43 -6.22 -3.79
C HIS A 194 3.95 -4.77 -3.69
N ARG A 195 4.20 -4.27 -2.47
CA ARG A 195 4.76 -2.93 -2.26
C ARG A 195 6.16 -2.82 -2.85
N GLY A 196 7.03 -3.79 -2.61
CA GLY A 196 8.37 -3.81 -3.19
C GLY A 196 8.35 -3.78 -4.72
N LYS A 197 7.41 -4.49 -5.36
CA LYS A 197 7.22 -4.46 -6.82
C LYS A 197 6.81 -3.05 -7.30
N ALA A 198 5.81 -2.42 -6.66
CA ALA A 198 5.35 -1.07 -6.99
C ALA A 198 6.47 -0.02 -6.82
N LEU A 199 7.20 -0.07 -5.69
CA LEU A 199 8.31 0.84 -5.42
C LEU A 199 9.48 0.64 -6.38
N ARG A 200 9.81 -0.60 -6.77
CA ARG A 200 10.85 -0.87 -7.77
C ARG A 200 10.44 -0.32 -9.14
N ALA A 201 9.17 -0.46 -9.53
CA ALA A 201 8.66 0.14 -10.77
C ALA A 201 8.79 1.68 -10.75
N MET A 202 8.45 2.32 -9.63
CA MET A 202 8.66 3.77 -9.45
C MET A 202 10.14 4.13 -9.51
N ALA A 203 11.01 3.37 -8.84
CA ALA A 203 12.46 3.63 -8.83
C ALA A 203 13.07 3.50 -10.23
N GLU A 204 12.64 2.52 -11.03
CA GLU A 204 13.07 2.33 -12.41
C GLU A 204 12.62 3.52 -13.28
N TRP A 205 11.37 3.93 -13.14
CA TRP A 205 10.83 5.09 -13.83
C TRP A 205 11.60 6.38 -13.47
N LEU A 206 11.90 6.61 -12.20
CA LEU A 206 12.67 7.77 -11.73
C LEU A 206 14.12 7.80 -12.25
N ARG A 207 14.75 6.64 -12.52
CA ARG A 207 16.07 6.60 -13.16
C ARG A 207 16.03 7.08 -14.61
N ALA A 208 14.93 6.81 -15.30
CA ALA A 208 14.72 7.25 -16.68
C ALA A 208 14.21 8.70 -16.78
N HIS A 209 13.61 9.22 -15.70
CA HIS A 209 12.99 10.55 -15.63
C HIS A 209 13.46 11.26 -14.36
N PRO A 210 14.67 11.85 -14.35
CA PRO A 210 15.23 12.51 -13.16
C PRO A 210 14.32 13.64 -12.68
N LEU A 211 14.03 13.69 -11.39
CA LEU A 211 13.13 14.69 -10.80
C LEU A 211 13.60 16.14 -11.03
N VAL A 212 14.89 16.38 -11.21
CA VAL A 212 15.41 17.69 -11.54
C VAL A 212 14.79 18.26 -12.82
N ASP A 213 14.49 17.40 -13.79
CA ASP A 213 13.88 17.80 -15.07
C ASP A 213 12.36 18.00 -14.94
N LEU A 214 11.75 17.46 -13.90
CA LEU A 214 10.30 17.50 -13.66
C LEU A 214 9.86 18.64 -12.72
N VAL A 215 10.72 18.99 -11.75
CA VAL A 215 10.38 19.94 -10.66
C VAL A 215 10.91 21.36 -10.92
N THR A 216 11.90 21.52 -11.79
CA THR A 216 12.34 22.86 -12.23
C THR A 216 11.30 23.48 -13.16
N PRO A 217 10.82 24.73 -12.89
CA PRO A 217 9.96 25.43 -13.85
C PRO A 217 10.72 25.54 -15.18
N SER A 218 10.11 25.09 -16.27
CA SER A 218 10.70 25.29 -17.59
C SER A 218 10.88 26.81 -17.80
N GLU A 219 12.09 27.28 -18.03
CA GLU A 219 12.39 28.68 -18.34
C GLU A 219 11.67 29.23 -19.61
N SER A 220 10.87 28.38 -20.26
CA SER A 220 10.09 28.74 -21.44
C SER A 220 8.80 29.54 -21.13
N ALA A 221 8.41 29.70 -19.86
CA ALA A 221 7.20 30.46 -19.48
C ALA A 221 7.45 31.96 -19.17
N VAL A 222 8.71 32.44 -19.24
CA VAL A 222 9.10 33.83 -18.89
C VAL A 222 9.36 34.69 -20.13
N ARG A 223 8.94 34.31 -21.33
CA ARG A 223 9.05 35.17 -22.52
C ARG A 223 7.68 35.33 -23.18
N ALA A 224 6.84 36.11 -22.57
CA ALA A 224 5.69 36.77 -23.23
C ALA A 224 5.27 37.97 -22.36
N ASP A 225 5.96 39.09 -22.48
CA ASP A 225 5.49 40.45 -22.30
C ASP A 225 6.23 41.36 -23.31
#